data_a092e16a18703137bf10d7c6735b5894
#
_entry.id   a092e16a18703137bf10d7c6735b5894
#
_cell.length_a   1.000
_cell.length_b   1.000
_cell.length_c   1.000
_cell.angle_alpha   90.00
_cell.angle_beta   90.00
_cell.angle_gamma   90.00
#
_symmetry.space_group_name_H-M   'P 1'
#
loop_
_entity.id
_entity.type
_entity.pdbx_description
1 polymer ?
#
loop_
_entity_poly.entity_id
_entity_poly.type
_entity_poly.pdbx_seq_one_letter_code
_entity_poly.pdbx_strand_id
1 'polypeptide(L)'
;IISLAVPNSYQYFVIQFCVSLASIFALSNKSSRSKFFYTSAIIFLAYIVMRIGVALIFDAGLENVSWNDIGIFAMNALFTMLSLPLIFLFERLFGFVTDMTLLELSNTNTPLLRKLASEAPGTFQHVMQVADLCEEALFAIGGNMLLARTGAMYHDIGKVKNPLYFTENQHGKYNMHADMSYEESASIIIQHVIDGIEICRKFHVPGQIIDFVRTHHGTRRTEYFYQMALRESVDPTEVNEQDFRYHGPIPF
;
A
#
# COMPACT_ATOMS: atom_id res chain seq x y z
N ILE A 1 7.34 20.35 -27.00
CA ILE A 1 7.10 21.78 -27.27
C ILE A 1 8.37 22.58 -27.00
N ILE A 2 9.02 22.44 -25.84
CA ILE A 2 10.26 23.18 -25.50
C ILE A 2 11.41 22.87 -26.47
N SER A 3 11.55 21.61 -26.90
CA SER A 3 12.59 21.19 -27.85
C SER A 3 12.50 21.90 -29.21
N LEU A 4 11.32 22.40 -29.61
CA LEU A 4 11.11 23.11 -30.87
C LEU A 4 11.56 24.58 -30.83
N ALA A 5 11.80 25.12 -29.64
CA ALA A 5 12.22 26.50 -29.43
C ALA A 5 13.75 26.69 -29.35
N VAL A 6 14.53 25.59 -29.46
CA VAL A 6 15.99 25.57 -29.31
C VAL A 6 16.66 25.48 -30.69
N PRO A 7 17.83 26.12 -30.94
CA PRO A 7 18.64 25.88 -32.13
C PRO A 7 18.90 24.36 -32.29
N ASN A 8 18.86 23.86 -33.53
CA ASN A 8 18.92 22.43 -33.85
C ASN A 8 17.75 21.62 -33.26
N SER A 9 16.57 22.22 -33.23
CA SER A 9 15.35 21.66 -32.61
C SER A 9 15.03 20.24 -33.03
N TYR A 10 15.30 19.85 -34.28
CA TYR A 10 15.05 18.52 -34.78
C TYR A 10 15.94 17.46 -34.11
N GLN A 11 17.24 17.73 -33.94
CA GLN A 11 18.18 16.83 -33.27
C GLN A 11 17.80 16.61 -31.80
N TYR A 12 17.49 17.69 -31.08
CA TYR A 12 17.00 17.62 -29.70
C TYR A 12 15.67 16.87 -29.59
N PHE A 13 14.75 17.07 -30.52
CA PHE A 13 13.48 16.35 -30.55
C PHE A 13 13.70 14.84 -30.69
N VAL A 14 14.54 14.40 -31.64
CA VAL A 14 14.83 12.98 -31.86
C VAL A 14 15.47 12.35 -30.62
N ILE A 15 16.47 13.01 -30.02
CA ILE A 15 17.11 12.53 -28.79
C ILE A 15 16.07 12.37 -27.68
N GLN A 16 15.26 13.39 -27.40
CA GLN A 16 14.26 13.38 -26.34
C GLN A 16 13.18 12.30 -26.57
N PHE A 17 12.74 12.14 -27.81
CA PHE A 17 11.74 11.12 -28.17
C PHE A 17 12.28 9.72 -27.91
N CYS A 18 13.48 9.40 -28.39
CA CYS A 18 14.07 8.07 -28.19
C CYS A 18 14.38 7.78 -26.72
N VAL A 19 14.90 8.75 -25.98
CA VAL A 19 15.17 8.59 -24.54
C VAL A 19 13.87 8.43 -23.75
N SER A 20 12.79 9.13 -24.13
CA SER A 20 11.48 8.97 -23.51
C SER A 20 10.92 7.56 -23.73
N LEU A 21 11.03 7.01 -24.95
CA LEU A 21 10.65 5.63 -25.25
C LEU A 21 11.48 4.63 -24.42
N ALA A 22 12.79 4.80 -24.34
CA ALA A 22 13.66 3.96 -23.52
C ALA A 22 13.26 4.00 -22.03
N SER A 23 12.88 5.18 -21.54
CA SER A 23 12.40 5.38 -20.15
C SER A 23 11.10 4.63 -19.88
N ILE A 24 10.13 4.72 -20.81
CA ILE A 24 8.85 3.99 -20.73
C ILE A 24 9.09 2.48 -20.68
N PHE A 25 9.92 1.96 -21.57
CA PHE A 25 10.27 0.53 -21.57
C PHE A 25 11.00 0.09 -20.29
N ALA A 26 11.90 0.93 -19.76
CA ALA A 26 12.61 0.63 -18.52
C ALA A 26 11.67 0.58 -17.29
N LEU A 27 10.61 1.41 -17.29
CA LEU A 27 9.62 1.49 -16.21
C LEU A 27 8.48 0.47 -16.34
N SER A 28 8.17 -0.03 -17.56
CA SER A 28 6.95 -0.80 -17.84
C SER A 28 6.86 -2.15 -17.13
N ASN A 29 7.96 -2.72 -16.64
CA ASN A 29 8.00 -4.08 -16.08
C ASN A 29 8.29 -4.11 -14.58
N LYS A 30 7.28 -4.08 -13.71
CA LYS A 30 7.30 -4.23 -12.24
C LYS A 30 7.78 -2.99 -11.45
N SER A 31 6.94 -2.54 -10.56
CA SER A 31 7.16 -1.42 -9.63
C SER A 31 8.02 -1.83 -8.44
N SER A 32 9.30 -1.53 -8.45
CA SER A 32 10.16 -1.59 -7.25
C SER A 32 11.05 -0.34 -7.20
N ARG A 33 11.32 0.16 -5.98
CA ARG A 33 12.14 1.38 -5.78
C ARG A 33 13.52 1.30 -6.41
N SER A 34 14.13 0.11 -6.42
CA SER A 34 15.44 -0.12 -7.04
C SER A 34 15.46 0.16 -8.55
N LYS A 35 14.31 0.09 -9.23
CA LYS A 35 14.21 0.36 -10.66
C LYS A 35 14.41 1.81 -11.05
N PHE A 36 14.09 2.76 -10.17
CA PHE A 36 14.36 4.17 -10.48
C PHE A 36 15.86 4.43 -10.65
N PHE A 37 16.71 3.80 -9.85
CA PHE A 37 18.16 3.86 -10.02
C PHE A 37 18.58 3.25 -11.35
N TYR A 38 18.00 2.10 -11.69
CA TYR A 38 18.26 1.43 -12.97
C TYR A 38 17.78 2.26 -14.15
N THR A 39 16.57 2.81 -14.06
CA THR A 39 15.98 3.67 -15.09
C THR A 39 16.81 4.93 -15.30
N SER A 40 17.28 5.56 -14.23
CA SER A 40 18.15 6.73 -14.28
C SER A 40 19.47 6.42 -15.03
N ALA A 41 20.08 5.26 -14.77
CA ALA A 41 21.26 4.81 -15.49
C ALA A 41 20.97 4.52 -16.98
N ILE A 42 19.84 3.90 -17.30
CA ILE A 42 19.40 3.65 -18.68
C ILE A 42 19.15 4.97 -19.42
N ILE A 43 18.51 5.95 -18.77
CA ILE A 43 18.28 7.28 -19.34
C ILE A 43 19.61 7.95 -19.69
N PHE A 44 20.57 7.95 -18.75
CA PHE A 44 21.89 8.51 -18.99
C PHE A 44 22.59 7.85 -20.18
N LEU A 45 22.60 6.53 -20.22
CA LEU A 45 23.20 5.76 -21.31
C LEU A 45 22.50 6.03 -22.65
N ALA A 46 21.18 6.09 -22.65
CA ALA A 46 20.38 6.39 -23.84
C ALA A 46 20.70 7.78 -24.39
N TYR A 47 20.86 8.79 -23.54
CA TYR A 47 21.29 10.13 -23.97
C TYR A 47 22.66 10.09 -24.63
N ILE A 48 23.64 9.40 -24.06
CA ILE A 48 24.99 9.26 -24.65
C ILE A 48 24.93 8.57 -26.00
N VAL A 49 24.25 7.44 -26.11
CA VAL A 49 24.12 6.68 -27.37
C VAL A 49 23.45 7.54 -28.45
N MET A 50 22.35 8.21 -28.11
CA MET A 50 21.64 9.07 -29.05
C MET A 50 22.48 10.29 -29.48
N ARG A 51 23.23 10.90 -28.58
CA ARG A 51 24.11 12.04 -28.91
C ARG A 51 25.25 11.62 -29.84
N ILE A 52 25.86 10.44 -29.59
CA ILE A 52 26.86 9.86 -30.48
C ILE A 52 26.26 9.59 -31.88
N GLY A 53 25.05 9.01 -31.92
CA GLY A 53 24.36 8.75 -33.20
C GLY A 53 24.10 10.04 -34.00
N VAL A 54 23.61 11.10 -33.31
CA VAL A 54 23.39 12.40 -33.94
C VAL A 54 24.70 13.03 -34.40
N ALA A 55 25.79 12.94 -33.62
CA ALA A 55 27.09 13.47 -33.99
C ALA A 55 27.64 12.79 -35.25
N LEU A 56 27.51 11.46 -35.38
CA LEU A 56 27.96 10.72 -36.55
C LEU A 56 27.16 11.02 -37.83
N ILE A 57 25.83 11.27 -37.68
CA ILE A 57 24.94 11.50 -38.81
C ILE A 57 24.98 12.95 -39.31
N PHE A 58 24.93 13.91 -38.37
CA PHE A 58 24.73 15.32 -38.67
C PHE A 58 25.98 16.17 -38.51
N ASP A 59 26.88 15.83 -37.57
CA ASP A 59 28.05 16.63 -37.26
C ASP A 59 29.33 16.09 -37.89
N ALA A 60 29.24 15.02 -38.68
CA ALA A 60 30.35 14.36 -39.40
C ALA A 60 31.50 13.86 -38.53
N GLY A 61 31.31 13.74 -37.20
CA GLY A 61 32.33 13.21 -36.28
C GLY A 61 32.02 13.41 -34.81
N LEU A 62 32.80 12.77 -33.95
CA LEU A 62 32.63 12.82 -32.49
C LEU A 62 33.24 14.07 -31.87
N GLU A 63 33.96 14.90 -32.63
CA GLU A 63 34.64 16.10 -32.11
C GLU A 63 33.68 17.15 -31.54
N ASN A 64 32.42 17.11 -31.96
CA ASN A 64 31.34 18.00 -31.54
C ASN A 64 30.58 17.49 -30.30
N VAL A 65 30.92 16.34 -29.75
CA VAL A 65 30.36 15.86 -28.48
C VAL A 65 31.12 16.53 -27.32
N SER A 66 30.47 17.48 -26.68
CA SER A 66 31.11 18.27 -25.63
C SER A 66 30.94 17.62 -24.24
N TRP A 67 31.87 17.95 -23.32
CA TRP A 67 31.73 17.58 -21.90
C TRP A 67 30.49 18.24 -21.28
N ASN A 68 30.04 19.36 -21.81
CA ASN A 68 28.84 20.04 -21.38
C ASN A 68 27.58 19.19 -21.69
N ASP A 69 27.52 18.51 -22.86
CA ASP A 69 26.42 17.58 -23.20
C ASP A 69 26.36 16.45 -22.17
N ILE A 70 27.49 15.85 -21.83
CA ILE A 70 27.58 14.78 -20.82
C ILE A 70 27.12 15.29 -19.44
N GLY A 71 27.52 16.50 -19.05
CA GLY A 71 27.08 17.15 -17.82
C GLY A 71 25.56 17.35 -17.75
N ILE A 72 24.93 17.81 -18.85
CA ILE A 72 23.48 17.97 -18.95
C ILE A 72 22.77 16.61 -18.84
N PHE A 73 23.28 15.56 -19.48
CA PHE A 73 22.68 14.23 -19.43
C PHE A 73 22.79 13.62 -18.03
N ALA A 74 23.94 13.81 -17.35
CA ALA A 74 24.12 13.42 -15.98
C ALA A 74 23.15 14.15 -15.03
N MET A 75 22.91 15.45 -15.27
CA MET A 75 21.95 16.23 -14.51
C MET A 75 20.52 15.72 -14.72
N ASN A 76 20.12 15.39 -15.95
CA ASN A 76 18.80 14.81 -16.25
C ASN A 76 18.60 13.45 -15.55
N ALA A 77 19.63 12.60 -15.55
CA ALA A 77 19.61 11.35 -14.83
C ALA A 77 19.49 11.55 -13.31
N LEU A 78 20.20 12.53 -12.76
CA LEU A 78 20.12 12.90 -11.35
C LEU A 78 18.72 13.40 -10.98
N PHE A 79 18.09 14.26 -11.79
CA PHE A 79 16.73 14.72 -11.56
C PHE A 79 15.70 13.57 -11.62
N THR A 80 15.89 12.62 -12.51
CA THR A 80 15.06 11.39 -12.54
C THR A 80 15.20 10.62 -11.24
N MET A 81 16.41 10.47 -10.71
CA MET A 81 16.67 9.80 -9.45
C MET A 81 16.06 10.57 -8.26
N LEU A 82 16.10 11.91 -8.28
CA LEU A 82 15.49 12.76 -7.26
C LEU A 82 13.96 12.74 -7.28
N SER A 83 13.33 12.24 -8.33
CA SER A 83 11.85 12.10 -8.37
C SER A 83 11.33 11.15 -7.28
N LEU A 84 12.09 10.13 -6.87
CA LEU A 84 11.72 9.20 -5.80
C LEU A 84 11.48 9.88 -4.44
N PRO A 85 12.46 10.61 -3.88
CA PRO A 85 12.23 11.30 -2.61
C PRO A 85 11.12 12.35 -2.71
N LEU A 86 10.86 12.93 -3.91
CA LEU A 86 9.74 13.83 -4.14
C LEU A 86 8.39 13.11 -4.04
N ILE A 87 8.27 11.88 -4.56
CA ILE A 87 7.06 11.06 -4.38
C ILE A 87 6.76 10.89 -2.89
N PHE A 88 7.75 10.49 -2.08
CA PHE A 88 7.58 10.37 -0.63
C PHE A 88 7.19 11.66 0.05
N LEU A 89 7.81 12.77 -0.37
CA LEU A 89 7.48 14.07 0.18
C LEU A 89 6.02 14.42 -0.11
N PHE A 90 5.54 14.18 -1.33
CA PHE A 90 4.16 14.44 -1.72
C PHE A 90 3.17 13.49 -1.06
N GLU A 91 3.47 12.19 -0.95
CA GLU A 91 2.66 11.24 -0.17
C GLU A 91 2.46 11.76 1.26
N ARG A 92 3.55 12.21 1.90
CA ARG A 92 3.50 12.70 3.29
C ARG A 92 2.79 14.04 3.44
N LEU A 93 2.98 14.97 2.50
CA LEU A 93 2.38 16.32 2.56
C LEU A 93 0.89 16.31 2.25
N PHE A 94 0.47 15.48 1.29
CA PHE A 94 -0.90 15.48 0.80
C PHE A 94 -1.72 14.27 1.28
N GLY A 95 -1.10 13.35 2.02
CA GLY A 95 -1.78 12.15 2.51
C GLY A 95 -2.18 11.17 1.41
N PHE A 96 -1.57 11.26 0.23
CA PHE A 96 -1.80 10.29 -0.85
C PHE A 96 -1.07 8.98 -0.57
N VAL A 97 -1.56 7.91 -1.20
CA VAL A 97 -0.89 6.62 -1.23
C VAL A 97 -0.71 6.22 -2.69
N THR A 98 0.54 6.03 -3.11
CA THR A 98 0.83 5.60 -4.48
C THR A 98 0.72 4.08 -4.61
N ASP A 99 0.54 3.59 -5.84
CA ASP A 99 0.53 2.15 -6.14
C ASP A 99 1.84 1.47 -5.69
N MET A 100 2.96 2.19 -5.71
CA MET A 100 4.24 1.68 -5.24
C MET A 100 4.20 1.39 -3.73
N THR A 101 3.68 2.30 -2.92
CA THR A 101 3.52 2.12 -1.48
C THR A 101 2.52 1.00 -1.18
N LEU A 102 1.41 0.92 -1.95
CA LEU A 102 0.45 -0.18 -1.82
C LEU A 102 1.06 -1.55 -2.14
N LEU A 103 1.86 -1.66 -3.21
CA LEU A 103 2.58 -2.89 -3.56
C LEU A 103 3.60 -3.31 -2.51
N GLU A 104 4.29 -2.35 -1.90
CA GLU A 104 5.19 -2.65 -0.78
C GLU A 104 4.43 -3.16 0.45
N LEU A 105 3.32 -2.51 0.80
CA LEU A 105 2.48 -2.92 1.92
C LEU A 105 1.80 -4.27 1.69
N SER A 106 1.41 -4.59 0.45
CA SER A 106 0.81 -5.89 0.08
C SER A 106 1.83 -7.04 0.02
N ASN A 107 3.13 -6.77 0.19
CA ASN A 107 4.14 -7.81 0.28
C ASN A 107 4.05 -8.52 1.63
N THR A 108 3.73 -9.81 1.62
CA THR A 108 3.59 -10.65 2.83
C THR A 108 4.87 -10.76 3.67
N ASN A 109 6.02 -10.40 3.11
CA ASN A 109 7.31 -10.36 3.83
C ASN A 109 7.52 -9.06 4.64
N THR A 110 6.58 -8.11 4.62
CA THR A 110 6.67 -6.93 5.49
C THR A 110 6.70 -7.35 6.97
N PRO A 111 7.40 -6.61 7.83
CA PRO A 111 7.50 -6.97 9.26
C PRO A 111 6.15 -7.17 9.92
N LEU A 112 5.15 -6.36 9.57
CA LEU A 112 3.83 -6.40 10.18
C LEU A 112 3.01 -7.61 9.73
N LEU A 113 2.99 -7.93 8.42
CA LEU A 113 2.29 -9.11 7.91
C LEU A 113 3.00 -10.41 8.33
N ARG A 114 4.32 -10.42 8.44
CA ARG A 114 5.05 -11.56 9.02
C ARG A 114 4.70 -11.77 10.48
N LYS A 115 4.55 -10.68 11.25
CA LYS A 115 4.10 -10.75 12.63
C LYS A 115 2.69 -11.36 12.70
N LEU A 116 1.76 -10.89 11.85
CA LEU A 116 0.41 -11.46 11.76
C LEU A 116 0.45 -12.96 11.43
N ALA A 117 1.25 -13.36 10.44
CA ALA A 117 1.38 -14.75 10.02
C ALA A 117 1.94 -15.66 11.13
N SER A 118 2.85 -15.15 11.99
CA SER A 118 3.46 -15.94 13.06
C SER A 118 2.62 -15.99 14.34
N GLU A 119 1.95 -14.91 14.72
CA GLU A 119 1.24 -14.78 15.99
C GLU A 119 -0.26 -15.08 15.86
N ALA A 120 -0.87 -14.82 14.69
CA ALA A 120 -2.27 -15.07 14.40
C ALA A 120 -2.46 -15.71 13.01
N PRO A 121 -2.00 -16.95 12.80
CA PRO A 121 -1.96 -17.60 11.48
C PRO A 121 -3.36 -17.78 10.85
N GLY A 122 -4.39 -18.04 11.64
CA GLY A 122 -5.77 -18.14 11.15
C GLY A 122 -6.27 -16.80 10.63
N THR A 123 -6.02 -15.70 11.36
CA THR A 123 -6.33 -14.35 10.90
C THR A 123 -5.54 -14.01 9.64
N PHE A 124 -4.25 -14.38 9.55
CA PHE A 124 -3.47 -14.16 8.34
C PHE A 124 -4.09 -14.83 7.11
N GLN A 125 -4.51 -16.10 7.24
CA GLN A 125 -5.20 -16.81 6.15
C GLN A 125 -6.52 -16.11 5.78
N HIS A 126 -7.30 -15.69 6.80
CA HIS A 126 -8.55 -14.97 6.60
C HIS A 126 -8.35 -13.67 5.81
N VAL A 127 -7.42 -12.81 6.23
CA VAL A 127 -7.21 -11.52 5.54
C VAL A 127 -6.71 -11.71 4.11
N MET A 128 -5.94 -12.77 3.83
CA MET A 128 -5.52 -13.09 2.46
C MET A 128 -6.69 -13.49 1.57
N GLN A 129 -7.61 -14.33 2.08
CA GLN A 129 -8.81 -14.72 1.34
C GLN A 129 -9.74 -13.52 1.08
N VAL A 130 -9.94 -12.67 2.10
CA VAL A 130 -10.73 -11.43 1.94
C VAL A 130 -10.08 -10.50 0.92
N ALA A 131 -8.75 -10.38 0.94
CA ALA A 131 -8.00 -9.55 -0.02
C ALA A 131 -8.20 -10.04 -1.46
N ASP A 132 -8.13 -11.35 -1.70
CA ASP A 132 -8.35 -11.94 -3.02
C ASP A 132 -9.80 -11.70 -3.49
N LEU A 133 -10.79 -11.87 -2.62
CA LEU A 133 -12.20 -11.60 -2.94
C LEU A 133 -12.46 -10.11 -3.25
N CYS A 134 -11.84 -9.19 -2.51
CA CYS A 134 -11.96 -7.75 -2.76
C CYS A 134 -11.35 -7.37 -4.11
N GLU A 135 -10.20 -7.95 -4.46
CA GLU A 135 -9.54 -7.72 -5.74
C GLU A 135 -10.42 -8.17 -6.91
N GLU A 136 -10.96 -9.39 -6.85
CA GLU A 136 -11.87 -9.93 -7.86
C GLU A 136 -13.18 -9.13 -7.98
N ALA A 137 -13.75 -8.73 -6.85
CA ALA A 137 -14.96 -7.92 -6.85
C ALA A 137 -14.72 -6.56 -7.54
N LEU A 138 -13.62 -5.87 -7.23
CA LEU A 138 -13.28 -4.60 -7.84
C LEU A 138 -12.83 -4.72 -9.29
N PHE A 139 -12.27 -5.87 -9.69
CA PHE A 139 -12.02 -6.16 -11.10
C PHE A 139 -13.34 -6.17 -11.90
N ALA A 140 -14.40 -6.74 -11.33
CA ALA A 140 -15.70 -6.84 -12.00
C ALA A 140 -16.47 -5.50 -12.05
N ILE A 141 -16.41 -4.67 -10.99
CA ILE A 141 -17.21 -3.44 -10.88
C ILE A 141 -16.41 -2.15 -11.15
N GLY A 142 -15.10 -2.26 -11.27
CA GLY A 142 -14.18 -1.12 -11.34
C GLY A 142 -13.82 -0.57 -9.96
N GLY A 143 -12.66 0.05 -9.86
CA GLY A 143 -12.15 0.64 -8.63
C GLY A 143 -10.65 0.39 -8.44
N ASN A 144 -10.11 0.83 -7.31
CA ASN A 144 -8.70 0.61 -7.00
C ASN A 144 -8.51 -0.76 -6.32
N MET A 145 -8.27 -1.79 -7.13
CA MET A 145 -8.07 -3.17 -6.69
C MET A 145 -6.90 -3.28 -5.68
N LEU A 146 -5.80 -2.58 -5.96
CA LEU A 146 -4.60 -2.65 -5.12
C LEU A 146 -4.82 -2.02 -3.75
N LEU A 147 -5.55 -0.91 -3.68
CA LEU A 147 -5.93 -0.27 -2.43
C LEU A 147 -6.83 -1.18 -1.58
N ALA A 148 -7.86 -1.76 -2.20
CA ALA A 148 -8.79 -2.63 -1.49
C ALA A 148 -8.11 -3.93 -1.01
N ARG A 149 -7.29 -4.55 -1.88
CA ARG A 149 -6.47 -5.70 -1.52
C ARG A 149 -5.59 -5.39 -0.31
N THR A 150 -4.84 -4.29 -0.39
CA THR A 150 -3.94 -3.88 0.70
C THR A 150 -4.73 -3.58 1.98
N GLY A 151 -5.84 -2.82 1.88
CA GLY A 151 -6.71 -2.53 3.03
C GLY A 151 -7.25 -3.79 3.68
N ALA A 152 -7.71 -4.76 2.87
CA ALA A 152 -8.19 -6.04 3.35
C ALA A 152 -7.09 -6.87 4.06
N MET A 153 -5.84 -6.81 3.60
CA MET A 153 -4.73 -7.51 4.28
C MET A 153 -4.44 -6.97 5.69
N TYR A 154 -4.81 -5.72 5.99
CA TYR A 154 -4.52 -5.06 7.26
C TYR A 154 -5.74 -4.90 8.18
N HIS A 155 -6.97 -5.08 7.70
CA HIS A 155 -8.18 -4.74 8.45
C HIS A 155 -8.25 -5.35 9.85
N ASP A 156 -7.77 -6.58 9.99
CA ASP A 156 -7.80 -7.39 11.22
C ASP A 156 -6.46 -7.47 11.95
N ILE A 157 -5.51 -6.60 11.65
CA ILE A 157 -4.15 -6.65 12.20
C ILE A 157 -4.10 -6.58 13.73
N GLY A 158 -5.09 -5.96 14.35
CA GLY A 158 -5.17 -5.82 15.81
C GLY A 158 -5.36 -7.13 16.56
N LYS A 159 -5.88 -8.17 15.89
CA LYS A 159 -6.04 -9.51 16.47
C LYS A 159 -4.72 -10.16 16.91
N VAL A 160 -3.58 -9.63 16.43
CA VAL A 160 -2.24 -10.03 16.88
C VAL A 160 -2.04 -9.85 18.39
N LYS A 161 -2.71 -8.86 19.03
CA LYS A 161 -2.54 -8.67 20.48
C LYS A 161 -3.15 -9.82 21.32
N ASN A 162 -4.29 -10.34 20.89
CA ASN A 162 -5.03 -11.37 21.62
C ASN A 162 -5.57 -12.46 20.66
N PRO A 163 -4.70 -13.19 19.95
CA PRO A 163 -5.13 -14.04 18.84
C PRO A 163 -6.06 -15.18 19.27
N LEU A 164 -5.87 -15.74 20.45
CA LEU A 164 -6.65 -16.89 20.95
C LEU A 164 -8.11 -16.57 21.28
N TYR A 165 -8.47 -15.29 21.39
CA TYR A 165 -9.87 -14.88 21.54
C TYR A 165 -10.65 -14.90 20.22
N PHE A 166 -9.98 -15.09 19.08
CA PHE A 166 -10.62 -15.20 17.76
C PHE A 166 -10.62 -16.64 17.28
N THR A 167 -11.79 -17.12 16.91
CA THR A 167 -12.05 -18.55 16.62
C THR A 167 -11.14 -19.13 15.55
N GLU A 168 -10.78 -18.34 14.55
CA GLU A 168 -9.89 -18.74 13.46
C GLU A 168 -8.44 -19.04 13.91
N ASN A 169 -8.04 -18.58 15.10
CA ASN A 169 -6.71 -18.85 15.68
C ASN A 169 -6.74 -19.87 16.82
N GLN A 170 -7.92 -20.37 17.20
CA GLN A 170 -8.04 -21.35 18.27
C GLN A 170 -7.64 -22.75 17.78
N HIS A 171 -6.72 -23.38 18.51
CA HIS A 171 -6.32 -24.76 18.28
C HIS A 171 -6.87 -25.63 19.40
N GLY A 172 -7.97 -26.37 19.14
CA GLY A 172 -8.54 -27.33 20.09
C GLY A 172 -9.88 -26.91 20.69
N LYS A 173 -10.22 -27.52 21.84
CA LYS A 173 -11.55 -27.38 22.47
C LYS A 173 -11.62 -26.23 23.51
N TYR A 174 -10.53 -25.54 23.77
CA TYR A 174 -10.50 -24.49 24.79
C TYR A 174 -11.05 -23.18 24.22
N ASN A 175 -12.14 -22.70 24.83
CA ASN A 175 -12.73 -21.42 24.48
C ASN A 175 -12.30 -20.35 25.51
N MET A 176 -11.53 -19.36 25.06
CA MET A 176 -11.05 -18.28 25.93
C MET A 176 -12.17 -17.43 26.56
N HIS A 177 -13.38 -17.47 25.98
CA HIS A 177 -14.55 -16.73 26.48
C HIS A 177 -15.39 -17.51 27.49
N ALA A 178 -15.05 -18.79 27.79
CA ALA A 178 -15.90 -19.67 28.59
C ALA A 178 -16.12 -19.20 30.04
N ASP A 179 -15.10 -18.55 30.62
CA ASP A 179 -15.11 -18.08 32.01
C ASP A 179 -15.28 -16.55 32.12
N MET A 180 -15.72 -15.89 31.03
CA MET A 180 -15.88 -14.42 30.95
C MET A 180 -17.34 -14.04 30.81
N SER A 181 -17.70 -12.81 31.25
CA SER A 181 -19.00 -12.25 30.91
C SER A 181 -19.10 -11.95 29.39
N TYR A 182 -20.33 -11.82 28.91
CA TYR A 182 -20.54 -11.51 27.48
C TYR A 182 -20.07 -10.12 27.13
N GLU A 183 -20.17 -9.16 28.05
CA GLU A 183 -19.69 -7.80 27.94
C GLU A 183 -18.15 -7.75 27.85
N GLU A 184 -17.47 -8.49 28.74
CA GLU A 184 -16.01 -8.60 28.72
C GLU A 184 -15.52 -9.22 27.39
N SER A 185 -16.19 -10.29 26.96
CA SER A 185 -15.91 -10.96 25.69
C SER A 185 -16.10 -10.02 24.51
N ALA A 186 -17.21 -9.27 24.47
CA ALA A 186 -17.49 -8.28 23.44
C ALA A 186 -16.43 -7.16 23.42
N SER A 187 -16.04 -6.67 24.61
CA SER A 187 -15.03 -5.64 24.76
C SER A 187 -13.68 -6.06 24.15
N ILE A 188 -13.23 -7.30 24.40
CA ILE A 188 -11.99 -7.83 23.81
C ILE A 188 -12.09 -7.91 22.29
N ILE A 189 -13.23 -8.38 21.79
CA ILE A 189 -13.44 -8.47 20.34
C ILE A 189 -13.46 -7.07 19.71
N ILE A 190 -14.15 -6.09 20.30
CA ILE A 190 -14.21 -4.70 19.81
C ILE A 190 -12.83 -4.03 19.85
N GLN A 191 -12.05 -4.32 20.89
CA GLN A 191 -10.74 -3.70 21.13
C GLN A 191 -9.73 -3.95 20.00
N HIS A 192 -9.87 -5.03 19.18
CA HIS A 192 -8.92 -5.29 18.09
C HIS A 192 -8.86 -4.16 17.06
N VAL A 193 -9.96 -3.42 16.87
CA VAL A 193 -9.98 -2.26 15.96
C VAL A 193 -9.04 -1.17 16.47
N ILE A 194 -9.13 -0.83 17.74
CA ILE A 194 -8.28 0.19 18.38
C ILE A 194 -6.82 -0.28 18.38
N ASP A 195 -6.59 -1.52 18.77
CA ASP A 195 -5.27 -2.14 18.75
C ASP A 195 -4.65 -2.16 17.36
N GLY A 196 -5.47 -2.45 16.34
CA GLY A 196 -5.05 -2.42 14.95
C GLY A 196 -4.62 -1.04 14.48
N ILE A 197 -5.38 0.01 14.84
CA ILE A 197 -5.02 1.40 14.55
C ILE A 197 -3.68 1.78 15.22
N GLU A 198 -3.48 1.43 16.48
CA GLU A 198 -2.23 1.70 17.20
C GLU A 198 -1.04 0.99 16.56
N ILE A 199 -1.20 -0.29 16.23
CA ILE A 199 -0.17 -1.09 15.57
C ILE A 199 0.18 -0.46 14.21
N CYS A 200 -0.82 -0.16 13.38
CA CYS A 200 -0.60 0.47 12.07
C CYS A 200 0.14 1.81 12.19
N ARG A 201 -0.23 2.65 13.15
CA ARG A 201 0.47 3.92 13.40
C ARG A 201 1.93 3.71 13.81
N LYS A 202 2.21 2.74 14.67
CA LYS A 202 3.57 2.40 15.11
C LYS A 202 4.45 1.94 13.94
N PHE A 203 3.87 1.26 12.96
CA PHE A 203 4.56 0.80 11.76
C PHE A 203 4.48 1.79 10.58
N HIS A 204 4.00 3.01 10.81
CA HIS A 204 3.87 4.09 9.83
C HIS A 204 3.05 3.69 8.60
N VAL A 205 2.02 2.86 8.80
CA VAL A 205 1.07 2.50 7.75
C VAL A 205 0.27 3.76 7.36
N PRO A 206 0.06 4.02 6.05
CA PRO A 206 -0.68 5.20 5.60
C PRO A 206 -2.12 5.27 6.14
N GLY A 207 -2.62 6.51 6.33
CA GLY A 207 -3.95 6.76 6.87
C GLY A 207 -5.08 6.08 6.10
N GLN A 208 -4.98 6.04 4.77
CA GLN A 208 -5.98 5.36 3.93
C GLN A 208 -6.11 3.86 4.24
N ILE A 209 -5.01 3.17 4.59
CA ILE A 209 -5.05 1.76 5.01
C ILE A 209 -5.58 1.65 6.44
N ILE A 210 -5.21 2.59 7.34
CA ILE A 210 -5.76 2.64 8.70
C ILE A 210 -7.28 2.84 8.69
N ASP A 211 -7.82 3.52 7.67
CA ASP A 211 -9.27 3.69 7.53
C ASP A 211 -9.99 2.35 7.31
N PHE A 212 -9.41 1.41 6.59
CA PHE A 212 -9.97 0.04 6.50
C PHE A 212 -10.00 -0.63 7.87
N VAL A 213 -8.93 -0.55 8.65
CA VAL A 213 -8.87 -1.08 10.03
C VAL A 213 -9.94 -0.44 10.91
N ARG A 214 -10.14 0.86 10.79
CA ARG A 214 -11.05 1.64 11.63
C ARG A 214 -12.52 1.41 11.30
N THR A 215 -12.84 1.17 10.01
CA THR A 215 -14.22 1.25 9.52
C THR A 215 -14.85 -0.09 9.16
N HIS A 216 -14.08 -1.18 9.06
CA HIS A 216 -14.58 -2.46 8.52
C HIS A 216 -15.76 -3.06 9.29
N HIS A 217 -15.87 -2.77 10.57
CA HIS A 217 -17.05 -3.13 11.37
C HIS A 217 -18.09 -2.03 11.47
N GLY A 218 -17.73 -0.78 11.18
CA GLY A 218 -18.61 0.38 11.34
C GLY A 218 -19.12 0.48 12.78
N THR A 219 -20.45 0.52 12.93
CA THR A 219 -21.16 0.56 14.22
C THR A 219 -21.93 -0.73 14.51
N ARG A 220 -21.55 -1.85 13.90
CA ARG A 220 -22.21 -3.15 14.11
C ARG A 220 -22.04 -3.63 15.54
N ARG A 221 -22.89 -4.58 15.94
CA ARG A 221 -22.78 -5.26 17.23
C ARG A 221 -21.96 -6.54 17.10
N THR A 222 -21.34 -6.95 18.19
CA THR A 222 -20.85 -8.31 18.41
C THR A 222 -22.06 -9.22 18.68
N GLU A 223 -22.79 -9.55 17.64
CA GLU A 223 -24.15 -10.09 17.69
C GLU A 223 -24.26 -11.32 18.55
N TYR A 224 -23.30 -12.25 18.44
CA TYR A 224 -23.31 -13.48 19.24
C TYR A 224 -23.35 -13.18 20.74
N PHE A 225 -22.45 -12.36 21.23
CA PHE A 225 -22.36 -12.02 22.67
C PHE A 225 -23.60 -11.24 23.14
N TYR A 226 -24.07 -10.32 22.33
CA TYR A 226 -25.29 -9.56 22.66
C TYR A 226 -26.52 -10.47 22.80
N GLN A 227 -26.72 -11.40 21.86
CA GLN A 227 -27.84 -12.34 21.92
C GLN A 227 -27.73 -13.30 23.11
N MET A 228 -26.53 -13.73 23.46
CA MET A 228 -26.33 -14.59 24.63
C MET A 228 -26.57 -13.82 25.93
N ALA A 229 -26.09 -12.57 26.03
CA ALA A 229 -26.38 -11.70 27.18
C ALA A 229 -27.89 -11.50 27.38
N LEU A 230 -28.65 -11.24 26.30
CA LEU A 230 -30.11 -11.12 26.37
C LEU A 230 -30.82 -12.41 26.82
N ARG A 231 -30.32 -13.58 26.41
CA ARG A 231 -30.93 -14.88 26.74
C ARG A 231 -30.67 -15.31 28.18
N GLU A 232 -29.52 -14.98 28.73
CA GLU A 232 -29.11 -15.42 30.05
C GLU A 232 -29.37 -14.35 31.13
N SER A 233 -29.70 -13.12 30.75
CA SER A 233 -30.10 -12.07 31.69
C SER A 233 -31.47 -12.38 32.31
N VAL A 234 -31.59 -12.15 33.60
CA VAL A 234 -32.87 -12.21 34.33
C VAL A 234 -33.81 -11.09 33.87
N ASP A 235 -33.25 -9.92 33.59
CA ASP A 235 -33.96 -8.77 33.03
C ASP A 235 -33.23 -8.29 31.74
N PRO A 236 -33.75 -8.63 30.55
CA PRO A 236 -33.17 -8.21 29.28
C PRO A 236 -33.09 -6.69 29.09
N THR A 237 -33.85 -5.89 29.88
CA THR A 237 -33.83 -4.42 29.78
C THR A 237 -32.58 -3.81 30.42
N GLU A 238 -31.87 -4.57 31.26
CA GLU A 238 -30.62 -4.13 31.88
C GLU A 238 -29.40 -4.33 30.95
N VAL A 239 -29.54 -5.13 29.87
CA VAL A 239 -28.45 -5.34 28.93
C VAL A 239 -28.26 -4.10 28.07
N ASN A 240 -27.13 -3.41 28.28
CA ASN A 240 -26.82 -2.21 27.53
C ASN A 240 -26.23 -2.55 26.14
N GLU A 241 -26.98 -2.32 25.11
CA GLU A 241 -26.57 -2.59 23.71
C GLU A 241 -25.25 -1.90 23.32
N GLN A 242 -24.93 -0.75 23.92
CA GLN A 242 -23.72 0.01 23.59
C GLN A 242 -22.43 -0.73 23.95
N ASP A 243 -22.46 -1.59 24.96
CA ASP A 243 -21.29 -2.38 25.38
C ASP A 243 -20.90 -3.45 24.35
N PHE A 244 -21.82 -3.74 23.41
CA PHE A 244 -21.62 -4.71 22.33
C PHE A 244 -21.40 -4.08 20.95
N ARG A 245 -21.35 -2.73 20.85
CA ARG A 245 -21.20 -2.04 19.56
C ARG A 245 -19.78 -1.59 19.29
N TYR A 246 -19.37 -1.73 18.05
CA TYR A 246 -18.16 -1.08 17.55
C TYR A 246 -18.36 0.44 17.49
N HIS A 247 -17.31 1.19 17.81
CA HIS A 247 -17.32 2.66 17.89
C HIS A 247 -16.73 3.34 16.64
N GLY A 248 -16.51 2.56 15.56
CA GLY A 248 -15.96 3.09 14.33
C GLY A 248 -16.98 3.90 13.53
N PRO A 249 -16.50 4.78 12.61
CA PRO A 249 -17.39 5.37 11.62
C PRO A 249 -17.89 4.29 10.66
N ILE A 250 -19.07 4.52 10.09
CA ILE A 250 -19.59 3.68 9.01
C ILE A 250 -18.70 3.91 7.78
N PRO A 251 -18.26 2.87 7.07
CA PRO A 251 -17.51 3.04 5.82
C PRO A 251 -18.37 3.74 4.78
N PHE A 252 -17.75 4.63 4.03
CA PHE A 252 -18.40 5.38 2.95
C PHE A 252 -18.48 4.53 1.69
#